data_1c01ae369fff6d3d20e1a30480e692e9
#
_entry.id   1c01ae369fff6d3d20e1a30480e692e9
#
_cell.length_a   1.000
_cell.length_b   1.000
_cell.length_c   1.000
_cell.angle_alpha   90.00
_cell.angle_beta   90.00
_cell.angle_gamma   90.00
#
_symmetry.space_group_name_H-M   'P 1'
#
loop_
_entity.id
_entity.type
_entity.pdbx_description
1 polymer ?
#
loop_
_entity_poly.entity_id
_entity_poly.type
_entity_poly.pdbx_seq_one_letter_code
_entity_poly.pdbx_strand_id
1 'polypeptide(L)'
;MQNLEVMVMLFTMVILGYTACKLGYMGDKFDKKLSSIVVDITCPLLVLSSVMGDEMPDRSLILPLVGVGFLTYIILLVFGFWVPRFISKNHDDQGMIGFSLMFANVGFIGYPIVASIFGPKAVFYAALLNVPNTFFIFTAGVMLVKGEYSIRQFNPKVLLSPALIGAFIAALLVAFGVHTPEMIARPITMVGNITVPAALMIIGSSMARLPLREIMGSGKVYATSFLRLVIVPLSVYFLFRLCGVNTLINNINTVVIAMPVASFGTMFCMKYGRNPSLMTEATFITTLFSIITIPLITLLFGA
;
A
#
# COMPACT_ATOMS: atom_id res chain seq x y z
N MET A 1 10.28 -20.66 -10.61
CA MET A 1 9.01 -21.39 -10.42
C MET A 1 8.23 -20.85 -9.21
N GLN A 2 8.91 -20.60 -8.08
CA GLN A 2 8.26 -20.11 -6.84
C GLN A 2 7.45 -18.81 -7.03
N ASN A 3 7.93 -17.85 -7.80
CA ASN A 3 7.19 -16.60 -8.08
C ASN A 3 5.90 -16.84 -8.89
N LEU A 4 5.87 -17.83 -9.78
CA LEU A 4 4.68 -18.15 -10.58
C LEU A 4 3.58 -18.78 -9.70
N GLU A 5 3.94 -19.67 -8.78
CA GLU A 5 2.99 -20.29 -7.85
C GLU A 5 2.32 -19.24 -6.94
N VAL A 6 3.13 -18.30 -6.40
CA VAL A 6 2.60 -17.18 -5.61
C VAL A 6 1.63 -16.32 -6.44
N MET A 7 1.96 -16.04 -7.70
CA MET A 7 1.08 -15.29 -8.59
C MET A 7 -0.25 -16.00 -8.84
N VAL A 8 -0.20 -17.31 -9.15
CA VAL A 8 -1.41 -18.13 -9.35
C VAL A 8 -2.29 -18.12 -8.09
N MET A 9 -1.69 -18.24 -6.91
CA MET A 9 -2.41 -18.17 -5.64
C MET A 9 -3.11 -16.82 -5.45
N LEU A 10 -2.41 -15.70 -5.69
CA LEU A 10 -2.99 -14.35 -5.58
C LEU A 10 -4.15 -14.15 -6.56
N PHE A 11 -3.96 -14.54 -7.84
CA PHE A 11 -5.01 -14.46 -8.86
C PHE A 11 -6.23 -15.32 -8.52
N THR A 12 -6.02 -16.53 -8.00
CA THR A 12 -7.11 -17.41 -7.59
C THR A 12 -7.98 -16.76 -6.53
N MET A 13 -7.39 -16.11 -5.52
CA MET A 13 -8.15 -15.41 -4.48
C MET A 13 -8.93 -14.21 -5.03
N VAL A 14 -8.35 -13.46 -5.98
CA VAL A 14 -9.06 -12.36 -6.67
C VAL A 14 -10.24 -12.89 -7.48
N ILE A 15 -10.06 -14.00 -8.22
CA ILE A 15 -11.14 -14.65 -8.99
C ILE A 15 -12.24 -15.18 -8.06
N LEU A 16 -11.89 -15.76 -6.92
CA LEU A 16 -12.86 -16.19 -5.91
C LEU A 16 -13.70 -15.03 -5.39
N GLY A 17 -13.07 -13.89 -5.07
CA GLY A 17 -13.78 -12.68 -4.66
C GLY A 17 -14.69 -12.11 -5.75
N TYR A 18 -14.22 -12.10 -6.99
CA TYR A 18 -15.02 -11.71 -8.16
C TYR A 18 -16.27 -12.60 -8.31
N THR A 19 -16.07 -13.90 -8.26
CA THR A 19 -17.15 -14.90 -8.38
C THR A 19 -18.12 -14.80 -7.21
N ALA A 20 -17.63 -14.67 -5.98
CA ALA A 20 -18.46 -14.48 -4.79
C ALA A 20 -19.36 -13.23 -4.88
N CYS A 21 -18.86 -12.14 -5.48
CA CYS A 21 -19.66 -10.96 -5.75
C CYS A 21 -20.75 -11.22 -6.81
N LYS A 22 -20.42 -11.91 -7.91
CA LYS A 22 -21.38 -12.25 -8.96
C LYS A 22 -22.48 -13.21 -8.45
N LEU A 23 -22.15 -14.06 -7.48
CA LEU A 23 -23.11 -14.96 -6.82
C LEU A 23 -23.89 -14.30 -5.67
N GLY A 24 -23.64 -13.04 -5.35
CA GLY A 24 -24.36 -12.28 -4.32
C GLY A 24 -23.87 -12.50 -2.88
N TYR A 25 -22.80 -13.27 -2.66
CA TYR A 25 -22.20 -13.44 -1.32
C TYR A 25 -21.39 -12.21 -0.87
N MET A 26 -20.81 -11.48 -1.80
CA MET A 26 -20.06 -10.24 -1.55
C MET A 26 -20.72 -9.05 -2.24
N GLY A 27 -20.45 -7.83 -1.75
CA GLY A 27 -21.03 -6.61 -2.29
C GLY A 27 -20.67 -5.40 -1.45
N ASP A 28 -21.07 -4.20 -1.88
CA ASP A 28 -20.61 -2.92 -1.33
C ASP A 28 -20.71 -2.82 0.21
N LYS A 29 -21.85 -3.20 0.78
CA LYS A 29 -22.06 -3.15 2.25
C LYS A 29 -21.20 -4.15 3.01
N PHE A 30 -21.07 -5.37 2.49
CA PHE A 30 -20.27 -6.43 3.09
C PHE A 30 -18.78 -6.10 2.99
N ASP A 31 -18.33 -5.72 1.78
CA ASP A 31 -16.93 -5.40 1.52
C ASP A 31 -16.43 -4.23 2.37
N LYS A 32 -17.26 -3.20 2.60
CA LYS A 32 -16.93 -2.09 3.50
C LYS A 32 -16.72 -2.57 4.94
N LYS A 33 -17.59 -3.44 5.45
CA LYS A 33 -17.42 -4.02 6.81
C LYS A 33 -16.19 -4.91 6.90
N LEU A 34 -16.00 -5.79 5.90
CA LEU A 34 -14.83 -6.66 5.85
C LEU A 34 -13.54 -5.85 5.72
N SER A 35 -13.54 -4.79 4.91
CA SER A 35 -12.39 -3.86 4.79
C SER A 35 -12.05 -3.21 6.13
N SER A 36 -13.04 -2.80 6.91
CA SER A 36 -12.79 -2.25 8.27
C SER A 36 -12.15 -3.30 9.18
N ILE A 37 -12.63 -4.54 9.17
CA ILE A 37 -12.02 -5.64 9.94
C ILE A 37 -10.57 -5.87 9.49
N VAL A 38 -10.33 -5.87 8.18
CA VAL A 38 -8.98 -6.05 7.62
C VAL A 38 -8.05 -4.93 8.07
N VAL A 39 -8.45 -3.67 7.94
CA VAL A 39 -7.58 -2.52 8.24
C VAL A 39 -7.41 -2.31 9.74
N ASP A 40 -8.48 -2.47 10.53
CA ASP A 40 -8.47 -2.08 11.95
C ASP A 40 -8.06 -3.23 12.88
N ILE A 41 -8.17 -4.49 12.43
CA ILE A 41 -7.93 -5.67 13.27
C ILE A 41 -6.88 -6.59 12.64
N THR A 42 -7.18 -7.20 11.48
CA THR A 42 -6.33 -8.31 11.01
C THR A 42 -5.00 -7.82 10.45
N CYS A 43 -4.94 -6.67 9.80
CA CYS A 43 -3.71 -6.09 9.27
C CYS A 43 -2.72 -5.67 10.39
N PRO A 44 -3.10 -4.97 11.46
CA PRO A 44 -2.23 -4.74 12.62
C PRO A 44 -1.72 -6.04 13.25
N LEU A 45 -2.57 -7.05 13.35
CA LEU A 45 -2.18 -8.36 13.87
C LEU A 45 -1.26 -9.13 12.91
N LEU A 46 -1.40 -8.96 11.59
CA LEU A 46 -0.47 -9.49 10.60
C LEU A 46 0.93 -8.86 10.79
N VAL A 47 1.00 -7.54 10.96
CA VAL A 47 2.28 -6.84 11.24
C VAL A 47 2.88 -7.34 12.55
N LEU A 48 2.06 -7.47 13.59
CA LEU A 48 2.52 -7.92 14.90
C LEU A 48 2.98 -9.39 14.86
N SER A 49 2.24 -10.28 14.20
CA SER A 49 2.59 -11.70 14.07
C SER A 49 3.86 -11.94 13.26
N SER A 50 4.23 -11.00 12.38
CA SER A 50 5.43 -11.13 11.55
C SER A 50 6.76 -11.12 12.34
N VAL A 51 6.69 -10.74 13.61
CA VAL A 51 7.83 -10.75 14.56
C VAL A 51 7.67 -11.80 15.68
N MET A 52 6.54 -12.55 15.68
CA MET A 52 6.21 -13.55 16.69
C MET A 52 6.49 -14.97 16.19
N GLY A 53 7.71 -15.27 15.82
CA GLY A 53 8.12 -16.60 15.36
C GLY A 53 9.41 -17.03 16.04
N ASP A 54 9.88 -18.24 15.69
CA ASP A 54 11.13 -18.81 16.25
C ASP A 54 12.34 -17.97 15.90
N GLU A 55 12.31 -17.30 14.74
CA GLU A 55 13.37 -16.40 14.31
C GLU A 55 12.87 -14.96 14.27
N MET A 56 13.46 -14.11 15.07
CA MET A 56 13.17 -12.67 15.04
C MET A 56 13.80 -11.98 13.83
N PRO A 57 13.15 -10.92 13.29
CA PRO A 57 13.77 -10.03 12.32
C PRO A 57 15.05 -9.39 12.89
N ASP A 58 15.99 -9.06 12.00
CA ASP A 58 17.24 -8.40 12.41
C ASP A 58 16.95 -6.97 12.89
N ARG A 59 17.22 -6.73 14.18
CA ARG A 59 17.05 -5.42 14.82
C ARG A 59 17.94 -4.33 14.22
N SER A 60 19.08 -4.69 13.63
CA SER A 60 19.99 -3.73 12.99
C SER A 60 19.36 -3.05 11.78
N LEU A 61 18.34 -3.66 11.17
CA LEU A 61 17.63 -3.15 10.01
C LEU A 61 16.51 -2.16 10.36
N ILE A 62 16.11 -2.00 11.62
CA ILE A 62 15.00 -1.10 12.01
C ILE A 62 15.28 0.33 11.57
N LEU A 63 16.43 0.87 11.94
CA LEU A 63 16.80 2.24 11.63
C LEU A 63 17.04 2.46 10.12
N PRO A 64 17.78 1.58 9.41
CA PRO A 64 17.90 1.64 7.96
C PRO A 64 16.55 1.60 7.21
N LEU A 65 15.61 0.74 7.62
CA LEU A 65 14.29 0.64 7.00
C LEU A 65 13.50 1.94 7.14
N VAL A 66 13.44 2.50 8.34
CA VAL A 66 12.76 3.78 8.57
C VAL A 66 13.44 4.90 7.77
N GLY A 67 14.78 4.93 7.74
CA GLY A 67 15.56 5.90 6.97
C GLY A 67 15.29 5.82 5.45
N VAL A 68 15.32 4.60 4.90
CA VAL A 68 14.97 4.35 3.49
C VAL A 68 13.52 4.76 3.20
N GLY A 69 12.59 4.47 4.12
CA GLY A 69 11.21 4.91 4.01
C GLY A 69 11.09 6.44 3.91
N PHE A 70 11.74 7.20 4.80
CA PHE A 70 11.76 8.66 4.74
C PHE A 70 12.38 9.18 3.43
N LEU A 71 13.51 8.62 3.02
CA LEU A 71 14.16 9.01 1.76
C LEU A 71 13.26 8.73 0.55
N THR A 72 12.58 7.59 0.54
CA THR A 72 11.58 7.25 -0.48
C THR A 72 10.50 8.34 -0.57
N TYR A 73 9.90 8.73 0.57
CA TYR A 73 8.85 9.75 0.55
C TYR A 73 9.36 11.14 0.18
N ILE A 74 10.61 11.49 0.51
CA ILE A 74 11.25 12.73 0.02
C ILE A 74 11.35 12.72 -1.52
N ILE A 75 11.77 11.58 -2.11
CA ILE A 75 11.79 11.43 -3.57
C ILE A 75 10.38 11.52 -4.16
N LEU A 76 9.40 10.84 -3.54
CA LEU A 76 8.01 10.88 -3.98
C LEU A 76 7.39 12.28 -3.88
N LEU A 77 7.82 13.13 -2.93
CA LEU A 77 7.43 14.54 -2.87
C LEU A 77 7.81 15.27 -4.16
N VAL A 78 9.03 15.05 -4.66
CA VAL A 78 9.48 15.66 -5.93
C VAL A 78 8.57 15.21 -7.08
N PHE A 79 8.30 13.92 -7.20
CA PHE A 79 7.36 13.42 -8.21
C PHE A 79 5.95 14.00 -8.03
N GLY A 80 5.42 14.03 -6.81
CA GLY A 80 4.07 14.50 -6.52
C GLY A 80 3.84 15.99 -6.77
N PHE A 81 4.85 16.84 -6.59
CA PHE A 81 4.72 18.28 -6.78
C PHE A 81 5.17 18.77 -8.17
N TRP A 82 6.08 18.06 -8.83
CA TRP A 82 6.62 18.49 -10.12
C TRP A 82 5.93 17.87 -11.32
N VAL A 83 5.78 16.55 -11.32
CA VAL A 83 5.27 15.79 -12.48
C VAL A 83 3.84 16.17 -12.87
N PRO A 84 2.90 16.45 -11.95
CA PRO A 84 1.53 16.79 -12.31
C PRO A 84 1.39 17.99 -13.23
N ARG A 85 2.33 18.94 -13.15
CA ARG A 85 2.34 20.16 -13.98
C ARG A 85 2.49 19.86 -15.47
N PHE A 86 3.12 18.73 -15.81
CA PHE A 86 3.29 18.28 -17.20
C PHE A 86 2.07 17.50 -17.72
N ILE A 87 1.20 16.99 -16.82
CA ILE A 87 0.04 16.17 -17.17
C ILE A 87 -1.22 17.03 -17.29
N SER A 88 -1.41 18.00 -16.40
CA SER A 88 -2.58 18.89 -16.39
C SER A 88 -2.21 20.33 -16.11
N LYS A 89 -2.94 21.25 -16.80
CA LYS A 89 -2.88 22.69 -16.50
C LYS A 89 -3.84 23.09 -15.38
N ASN A 90 -4.79 22.24 -15.02
CA ASN A 90 -5.75 22.50 -13.95
C ASN A 90 -5.09 22.18 -12.59
N HIS A 91 -5.08 23.14 -11.68
CA HIS A 91 -4.48 22.99 -10.35
C HIS A 91 -5.17 21.92 -9.49
N ASP A 92 -6.48 21.76 -9.60
CA ASP A 92 -7.21 20.74 -8.87
C ASP A 92 -6.79 19.32 -9.33
N ASP A 93 -6.68 19.11 -10.65
CA ASP A 93 -6.15 17.87 -11.20
C ASP A 93 -4.70 17.62 -10.78
N GLN A 94 -3.85 18.67 -10.78
CA GLN A 94 -2.45 18.54 -10.35
C GLN A 94 -2.34 18.01 -8.92
N GLY A 95 -3.16 18.50 -8.02
CA GLY A 95 -3.20 18.00 -6.62
C GLY A 95 -3.58 16.52 -6.53
N MET A 96 -4.60 16.11 -7.29
CA MET A 96 -5.06 14.71 -7.31
C MET A 96 -4.05 13.77 -7.98
N ILE A 97 -3.44 14.20 -9.08
CA ILE A 97 -2.36 13.46 -9.76
C ILE A 97 -1.16 13.33 -8.82
N GLY A 98 -0.76 14.42 -8.16
CA GLY A 98 0.33 14.44 -7.19
C GLY A 98 0.10 13.47 -6.03
N PHE A 99 -1.10 13.47 -5.45
CA PHE A 99 -1.49 12.49 -4.43
C PHE A 99 -1.38 11.06 -4.97
N SER A 100 -1.89 10.81 -6.17
CA SER A 100 -1.87 9.49 -6.80
C SER A 100 -0.45 8.99 -7.06
N LEU A 101 0.49 9.87 -7.39
CA LEU A 101 1.89 9.51 -7.59
C LEU A 101 2.64 9.23 -6.28
N MET A 102 2.24 9.87 -5.18
CA MET A 102 2.94 9.75 -3.90
C MET A 102 2.42 8.57 -3.06
N PHE A 103 1.10 8.39 -2.95
CA PHE A 103 0.51 7.55 -1.92
C PHE A 103 -0.05 6.24 -2.45
N ALA A 104 0.53 5.16 -1.93
CA ALA A 104 0.20 3.77 -2.23
C ALA A 104 -0.79 3.19 -1.23
N ASN A 105 -1.58 2.22 -1.67
CA ASN A 105 -2.45 1.42 -0.81
C ASN A 105 -1.67 0.28 -0.15
N VAL A 106 -0.72 0.63 0.72
CA VAL A 106 0.19 -0.33 1.34
C VAL A 106 -0.50 -1.17 2.40
N GLY A 107 -1.31 -0.55 3.26
CA GLY A 107 -1.95 -1.25 4.38
C GLY A 107 -2.95 -2.30 3.95
N PHE A 108 -3.72 -2.03 2.89
CA PHE A 108 -4.76 -2.92 2.42
C PHE A 108 -4.29 -3.92 1.35
N ILE A 109 -3.43 -3.49 0.42
CA ILE A 109 -2.96 -4.32 -0.69
C ILE A 109 -1.49 -4.71 -0.48
N GLY A 110 -0.65 -3.78 -0.02
CA GLY A 110 0.80 -3.97 0.03
C GLY A 110 1.24 -5.04 1.00
N TYR A 111 0.79 -5.03 2.25
CA TYR A 111 1.22 -6.03 3.24
C TYR A 111 0.84 -7.46 2.85
N PRO A 112 -0.39 -7.75 2.38
CA PRO A 112 -0.73 -9.05 1.83
C PRO A 112 0.22 -9.51 0.70
N ILE A 113 0.53 -8.62 -0.23
CA ILE A 113 1.41 -8.95 -1.37
C ILE A 113 2.85 -9.16 -0.90
N VAL A 114 3.36 -8.30 -0.01
CA VAL A 114 4.71 -8.47 0.58
C VAL A 114 4.81 -9.79 1.34
N ALA A 115 3.79 -10.15 2.14
CA ALA A 115 3.75 -11.44 2.85
C ALA A 115 3.82 -12.62 1.88
N SER A 116 3.12 -12.53 0.75
CA SER A 116 3.06 -13.60 -0.24
C SER A 116 4.35 -13.75 -1.05
N ILE A 117 5.06 -12.65 -1.34
CA ILE A 117 6.29 -12.67 -2.16
C ILE A 117 7.54 -12.97 -1.30
N PHE A 118 7.67 -12.32 -0.15
CA PHE A 118 8.87 -12.35 0.67
C PHE A 118 8.71 -13.13 1.98
N GLY A 119 7.49 -13.65 2.23
CA GLY A 119 7.14 -14.35 3.47
C GLY A 119 6.66 -13.42 4.59
N PRO A 120 6.07 -13.99 5.66
CA PRO A 120 5.42 -13.24 6.73
C PRO A 120 6.33 -12.21 7.43
N LYS A 121 7.60 -12.55 7.66
CA LYS A 121 8.59 -11.64 8.32
C LYS A 121 8.80 -10.33 7.57
N ALA A 122 8.68 -10.35 6.24
CA ALA A 122 8.84 -9.15 5.42
C ALA A 122 7.76 -8.10 5.64
N VAL A 123 6.61 -8.48 6.23
CA VAL A 123 5.54 -7.54 6.58
C VAL A 123 6.02 -6.53 7.64
N PHE A 124 6.82 -6.96 8.60
CA PHE A 124 7.46 -6.04 9.56
C PHE A 124 8.36 -5.02 8.86
N TYR A 125 9.18 -5.46 7.92
CA TYR A 125 10.04 -4.56 7.15
C TYR A 125 9.24 -3.59 6.30
N ALA A 126 8.18 -4.07 5.64
CA ALA A 126 7.27 -3.21 4.90
C ALA A 126 6.53 -2.20 5.79
N ALA A 127 6.16 -2.60 7.02
CA ALA A 127 5.52 -1.71 7.97
C ALA A 127 6.47 -0.57 8.41
N LEU A 128 7.74 -0.87 8.67
CA LEU A 128 8.75 0.15 9.01
C LEU A 128 9.01 1.11 7.84
N LEU A 129 9.16 0.59 6.62
CA LEU A 129 9.28 1.39 5.39
C LEU A 129 8.06 2.31 5.18
N ASN A 130 6.88 1.89 5.62
CA ASN A 130 5.63 2.62 5.45
C ASN A 130 5.32 3.60 6.60
N VAL A 131 6.08 3.62 7.70
CA VAL A 131 5.87 4.59 8.80
C VAL A 131 5.83 6.03 8.29
N PRO A 132 6.75 6.50 7.41
CA PRO A 132 6.71 7.85 6.87
C PRO A 132 5.44 8.15 6.04
N ASN A 133 4.84 7.14 5.40
CA ASN A 133 3.61 7.31 4.63
C ASN A 133 2.51 7.97 5.46
N THR A 134 2.31 7.50 6.68
CA THR A 134 1.26 8.03 7.55
C THR A 134 1.48 9.50 7.87
N PHE A 135 2.73 9.91 8.08
CA PHE A 135 3.05 11.32 8.29
C PHE A 135 2.76 12.14 7.01
N PHE A 136 3.26 11.69 5.86
CA PHE A 136 3.15 12.45 4.61
C PHE A 136 1.73 12.46 4.03
N ILE A 137 0.93 11.40 4.19
CA ILE A 137 -0.43 11.35 3.64
C ILE A 137 -1.36 12.37 4.33
N PHE A 138 -1.18 12.59 5.64
CA PHE A 138 -1.97 13.55 6.40
C PHE A 138 -1.36 14.96 6.45
N THR A 139 -0.21 15.16 5.88
CA THR A 139 0.41 16.49 5.65
C THR A 139 0.38 16.85 4.17
N ALA A 140 1.36 16.39 3.40
CA ALA A 140 1.47 16.67 1.97
C ALA A 140 0.26 16.16 1.16
N GLY A 141 -0.29 14.99 1.50
CA GLY A 141 -1.48 14.44 0.83
C GLY A 141 -2.71 15.31 1.00
N VAL A 142 -2.97 15.80 2.20
CA VAL A 142 -4.07 16.74 2.47
C VAL A 142 -3.85 18.08 1.77
N MET A 143 -2.62 18.59 1.76
CA MET A 143 -2.26 19.83 1.05
C MET A 143 -2.52 19.72 -0.45
N LEU A 144 -2.10 18.60 -1.07
CA LEU A 144 -2.30 18.35 -2.49
C LEU A 144 -3.79 18.29 -2.85
N VAL A 145 -4.61 17.56 -2.09
CA VAL A 145 -6.04 17.44 -2.36
C VAL A 145 -6.77 18.77 -2.12
N LYS A 146 -6.42 19.53 -1.08
CA LYS A 146 -7.03 20.82 -0.80
C LYS A 146 -6.61 21.92 -1.77
N GLY A 147 -5.41 21.84 -2.34
CA GLY A 147 -4.77 22.93 -3.05
C GLY A 147 -4.31 24.07 -2.12
N GLU A 148 -4.23 23.82 -0.81
CA GLU A 148 -3.81 24.78 0.20
C GLU A 148 -2.55 24.28 0.92
N TYR A 149 -1.47 25.02 0.85
CA TYR A 149 -0.18 24.65 1.42
C TYR A 149 -0.05 25.16 2.88
N SER A 150 -0.81 24.54 3.80
CA SER A 150 -0.78 24.89 5.24
C SER A 150 -0.59 23.64 6.13
N ILE A 151 0.49 23.65 6.92
CA ILE A 151 0.83 22.56 7.86
C ILE A 151 -0.11 22.54 9.10
N ARG A 152 -0.88 23.60 9.35
CA ARG A 152 -1.76 23.76 10.54
C ARG A 152 -2.86 22.69 10.70
N GLN A 153 -3.03 21.79 9.74
CA GLN A 153 -4.13 20.82 9.72
C GLN A 153 -3.70 19.38 10.10
N PHE A 154 -2.45 19.19 10.51
CA PHE A 154 -1.99 17.89 10.97
C PHE A 154 -2.74 17.48 12.25
N ASN A 155 -3.46 16.36 12.18
CA ASN A 155 -4.14 15.78 13.34
C ASN A 155 -3.26 14.67 13.94
N PRO A 156 -2.62 14.88 15.11
CA PRO A 156 -1.73 13.88 15.70
C PRO A 156 -2.43 12.56 16.06
N LYS A 157 -3.76 12.53 16.17
CA LYS A 157 -4.53 11.30 16.43
C LYS A 157 -4.35 10.24 15.34
N VAL A 158 -3.91 10.64 14.15
CA VAL A 158 -3.61 9.72 13.04
C VAL A 158 -2.41 8.82 13.34
N LEU A 159 -1.48 9.30 14.17
CA LEU A 159 -0.35 8.48 14.64
C LEU A 159 -0.79 7.34 15.57
N LEU A 160 -2.04 7.38 16.06
CA LEU A 160 -2.67 6.32 16.84
C LEU A 160 -3.47 5.34 15.96
N SER A 161 -3.20 5.27 14.65
CA SER A 161 -3.86 4.27 13.80
C SER A 161 -3.47 2.84 14.21
N PRO A 162 -4.41 1.87 14.15
CA PRO A 162 -4.14 0.48 14.58
C PRO A 162 -2.91 -0.12 13.90
N ALA A 163 -2.70 0.15 12.60
CA ALA A 163 -1.54 -0.33 11.86
C ALA A 163 -0.21 0.23 12.40
N LEU A 164 -0.15 1.52 12.76
CA LEU A 164 1.05 2.12 13.36
C LEU A 164 1.29 1.62 14.78
N ILE A 165 0.23 1.43 15.57
CA ILE A 165 0.34 0.82 16.91
C ILE A 165 0.92 -0.59 16.78
N GLY A 166 0.40 -1.41 15.86
CA GLY A 166 0.93 -2.74 15.58
C GLY A 166 2.40 -2.72 15.17
N ALA A 167 2.78 -1.83 14.25
CA ALA A 167 4.17 -1.67 13.83
C ALA A 167 5.09 -1.19 14.95
N PHE A 168 4.62 -0.27 15.80
CA PHE A 168 5.38 0.22 16.96
C PHE A 168 5.60 -0.87 18.00
N ILE A 169 4.56 -1.63 18.36
CA ILE A 169 4.69 -2.77 19.28
C ILE A 169 5.65 -3.81 18.70
N ALA A 170 5.51 -4.15 17.41
CA ALA A 170 6.41 -5.07 16.72
C ALA A 170 7.87 -4.59 16.78
N ALA A 171 8.10 -3.30 16.52
CA ALA A 171 9.44 -2.71 16.61
C ALA A 171 10.02 -2.77 18.03
N LEU A 172 9.20 -2.55 19.08
CA LEU A 172 9.64 -2.72 20.47
C LEU A 172 10.00 -4.17 20.78
N LEU A 173 9.18 -5.14 20.36
CA LEU A 173 9.47 -6.56 20.57
C LEU A 173 10.84 -6.96 19.94
N VAL A 174 11.08 -6.51 18.70
CA VAL A 174 12.36 -6.78 18.01
C VAL A 174 13.53 -6.04 18.68
N ALA A 175 13.37 -4.76 19.02
CA ALA A 175 14.42 -3.94 19.64
C ALA A 175 14.87 -4.50 20.98
N PHE A 176 13.94 -5.00 21.80
CA PHE A 176 14.23 -5.58 23.11
C PHE A 176 14.49 -7.10 23.07
N GLY A 177 14.36 -7.74 21.90
CA GLY A 177 14.56 -9.19 21.76
C GLY A 177 13.53 -10.02 22.54
N VAL A 178 12.29 -9.50 22.68
CA VAL A 178 11.23 -10.15 23.46
C VAL A 178 10.56 -11.24 22.63
N HIS A 179 10.83 -12.51 22.99
CA HIS A 179 10.15 -13.66 22.40
C HIS A 179 8.72 -13.78 22.96
N THR A 180 7.75 -13.81 22.07
CA THR A 180 6.35 -13.94 22.46
C THR A 180 6.01 -15.43 22.68
N PRO A 181 5.47 -15.83 23.85
CA PRO A 181 5.06 -17.22 24.08
C PRO A 181 4.06 -17.69 23.01
N GLU A 182 4.17 -18.95 22.57
CA GLU A 182 3.35 -19.54 21.51
C GLU A 182 1.83 -19.40 21.80
N MET A 183 1.45 -19.50 23.08
CA MET A 183 0.07 -19.33 23.54
C MET A 183 -0.53 -17.97 23.16
N ILE A 184 0.29 -16.92 23.08
CA ILE A 184 -0.10 -15.55 22.66
C ILE A 184 0.12 -15.38 21.15
N ALA A 185 1.25 -15.84 20.63
CA ALA A 185 1.62 -15.67 19.23
C ALA A 185 0.66 -16.37 18.27
N ARG A 186 0.23 -17.60 18.60
CA ARG A 186 -0.63 -18.43 17.75
C ARG A 186 -1.99 -17.81 17.43
N PRO A 187 -2.80 -17.34 18.40
CA PRO A 187 -4.06 -16.64 18.09
C PRO A 187 -3.86 -15.38 17.24
N ILE A 188 -2.83 -14.59 17.55
CA ILE A 188 -2.49 -13.36 16.81
C ILE A 188 -2.16 -13.70 15.36
N THR A 189 -1.34 -14.71 15.12
CA THR A 189 -0.96 -15.19 13.78
C THR A 189 -2.18 -15.73 13.02
N MET A 190 -3.05 -16.50 13.67
CA MET A 190 -4.27 -17.01 13.03
C MET A 190 -5.17 -15.90 12.54
N VAL A 191 -5.40 -14.86 13.34
CA VAL A 191 -6.23 -13.71 12.95
C VAL A 191 -5.49 -12.86 11.91
N GLY A 192 -4.19 -12.62 12.08
CA GLY A 192 -3.37 -11.90 11.10
C GLY A 192 -3.41 -12.52 9.70
N ASN A 193 -3.36 -13.84 9.62
CA ASN A 193 -3.39 -14.59 8.35
C ASN A 193 -4.70 -14.44 7.55
N ILE A 194 -5.78 -13.97 8.16
CA ILE A 194 -7.03 -13.65 7.47
C ILE A 194 -6.84 -12.44 6.52
N THR A 195 -5.87 -11.57 6.82
CA THR A 195 -5.65 -10.33 6.07
C THR A 195 -5.45 -10.57 4.59
N VAL A 196 -4.56 -11.50 4.22
CA VAL A 196 -4.20 -11.76 2.81
C VAL A 196 -5.40 -12.24 2.00
N PRO A 197 -6.09 -13.33 2.35
CA PRO A 197 -7.22 -13.82 1.57
C PRO A 197 -8.39 -12.83 1.57
N ALA A 198 -8.70 -12.22 2.70
CA ALA A 198 -9.79 -11.24 2.79
C ALA A 198 -9.55 -10.03 1.89
N ALA A 199 -8.35 -9.44 1.93
CA ALA A 199 -8.01 -8.28 1.09
C ALA A 199 -8.10 -8.60 -0.41
N LEU A 200 -7.55 -9.75 -0.84
CA LEU A 200 -7.60 -10.16 -2.25
C LEU A 200 -9.02 -10.46 -2.73
N MET A 201 -9.85 -11.09 -1.89
CA MET A 201 -11.27 -11.30 -2.20
C MET A 201 -12.04 -9.98 -2.30
N ILE A 202 -11.77 -8.99 -1.44
CA ILE A 202 -12.38 -7.66 -1.54
C ILE A 202 -11.97 -6.98 -2.86
N ILE A 203 -10.72 -7.11 -3.27
CA ILE A 203 -10.26 -6.57 -4.56
C ILE A 203 -11.07 -7.21 -5.70
N GLY A 204 -11.18 -8.56 -5.72
CA GLY A 204 -11.96 -9.28 -6.72
C GLY A 204 -13.43 -8.88 -6.73
N SER A 205 -14.05 -8.78 -5.55
CA SER A 205 -15.43 -8.33 -5.40
C SER A 205 -15.63 -6.89 -5.92
N SER A 206 -14.70 -6.00 -5.61
CA SER A 206 -14.74 -4.63 -6.13
C SER A 206 -14.67 -4.59 -7.65
N MET A 207 -13.77 -5.38 -8.25
CA MET A 207 -13.65 -5.50 -9.71
C MET A 207 -14.94 -5.99 -10.37
N ALA A 208 -15.68 -6.90 -9.73
CA ALA A 208 -16.92 -7.46 -10.28
C ALA A 208 -18.07 -6.44 -10.38
N ARG A 209 -18.00 -5.34 -9.64
CA ARG A 209 -19.03 -4.29 -9.58
C ARG A 209 -18.74 -3.09 -10.46
N LEU A 210 -17.58 -3.04 -11.08
CA LEU A 210 -17.14 -1.84 -11.77
C LEU A 210 -17.81 -1.71 -13.14
N PRO A 211 -18.44 -0.57 -13.42
CA PRO A 211 -18.98 -0.25 -14.73
C PRO A 211 -17.79 0.11 -15.65
N LEU A 212 -17.20 -0.89 -16.31
CA LEU A 212 -16.04 -0.71 -17.20
C LEU A 212 -16.24 0.38 -18.26
N ARG A 213 -17.49 0.66 -18.66
CA ARG A 213 -17.81 1.72 -19.62
C ARG A 213 -17.72 3.14 -19.04
N GLU A 214 -17.93 3.30 -17.74
CA GLU A 214 -17.90 4.63 -17.08
C GLU A 214 -16.51 4.99 -16.57
N ILE A 215 -15.59 4.01 -16.51
CA ILE A 215 -14.26 4.15 -15.92
C ILE A 215 -13.16 4.18 -17.00
N MET A 216 -13.54 4.32 -18.27
CA MET A 216 -12.55 4.68 -19.32
C MET A 216 -12.06 6.10 -19.05
N GLY A 217 -11.12 6.19 -18.10
CA GLY A 217 -10.56 7.44 -17.59
C GLY A 217 -9.98 8.32 -18.69
N SER A 218 -9.83 9.58 -18.40
CA SER A 218 -9.15 10.52 -19.30
C SER A 218 -7.70 10.11 -19.53
N GLY A 219 -7.09 10.56 -20.63
CA GLY A 219 -5.65 10.33 -20.89
C GLY A 219 -4.74 10.69 -19.71
N LYS A 220 -5.16 11.65 -18.85
CA LYS A 220 -4.46 12.04 -17.61
C LYS A 220 -4.41 10.88 -16.59
N VAL A 221 -5.50 10.13 -16.46
CA VAL A 221 -5.57 8.99 -15.54
C VAL A 221 -4.67 7.86 -15.99
N TYR A 222 -4.64 7.54 -17.30
CA TYR A 222 -3.73 6.53 -17.84
C TYR A 222 -2.26 6.93 -17.70
N ALA A 223 -1.93 8.20 -17.99
CA ALA A 223 -0.58 8.72 -17.79
C ALA A 223 -0.16 8.63 -16.32
N THR A 224 -1.04 9.05 -15.39
CA THR A 224 -0.80 8.95 -13.95
C THR A 224 -0.62 7.49 -13.51
N SER A 225 -1.44 6.58 -14.00
CA SER A 225 -1.38 5.15 -13.67
C SER A 225 -0.08 4.52 -14.16
N PHE A 226 0.35 4.83 -15.38
CA PHE A 226 1.62 4.34 -15.92
C PHE A 226 2.82 4.88 -15.12
N LEU A 227 2.83 6.16 -14.83
CA LEU A 227 3.87 6.76 -13.99
C LEU A 227 3.90 6.12 -12.60
N ARG A 228 2.75 5.95 -11.97
CA ARG A 228 2.60 5.39 -10.63
C ARG A 228 3.06 3.94 -10.53
N LEU A 229 2.64 3.09 -11.48
CA LEU A 229 2.85 1.66 -11.41
C LEU A 229 4.18 1.20 -12.03
N VAL A 230 4.77 2.02 -12.90
CA VAL A 230 5.98 1.62 -13.64
C VAL A 230 7.14 2.58 -13.38
N ILE A 231 6.98 3.85 -13.74
CA ILE A 231 8.11 4.80 -13.72
C ILE A 231 8.58 5.08 -12.29
N VAL A 232 7.65 5.39 -11.39
CA VAL A 232 7.99 5.73 -9.99
C VAL A 232 8.71 4.57 -9.29
N PRO A 233 8.17 3.32 -9.25
CA PRO A 233 8.85 2.22 -8.58
C PRO A 233 10.19 1.85 -9.23
N LEU A 234 10.28 1.85 -10.56
CA LEU A 234 11.55 1.57 -11.25
C LEU A 234 12.60 2.65 -10.99
N SER A 235 12.21 3.93 -11.01
CA SER A 235 13.13 5.03 -10.72
C SER A 235 13.72 4.91 -9.32
N VAL A 236 12.90 4.61 -8.31
CA VAL A 236 13.36 4.44 -6.93
C VAL A 236 14.20 3.17 -6.79
N TYR A 237 13.79 2.06 -7.42
CA TYR A 237 14.54 0.80 -7.42
C TYR A 237 15.97 0.99 -7.93
N PHE A 238 16.13 1.57 -9.12
CA PHE A 238 17.45 1.79 -9.71
C PHE A 238 18.28 2.81 -8.93
N LEU A 239 17.64 3.89 -8.45
CA LEU A 239 18.34 4.88 -7.62
C LEU A 239 18.91 4.25 -6.35
N PHE A 240 18.11 3.46 -5.63
CA PHE A 240 18.56 2.81 -4.40
C PHE A 240 19.58 1.70 -4.66
N ARG A 241 19.46 0.99 -5.77
CA ARG A 241 20.48 0.03 -6.22
C ARG A 241 21.81 0.72 -6.49
N LEU A 242 21.82 1.87 -7.14
CA LEU A 242 23.02 2.68 -7.38
C LEU A 242 23.63 3.24 -6.09
N CYS A 243 22.79 3.61 -5.12
CA CYS A 243 23.23 4.06 -3.80
C CYS A 243 23.71 2.93 -2.88
N GLY A 244 23.70 1.67 -3.31
CA GLY A 244 24.15 0.54 -2.50
C GLY A 244 23.21 0.17 -1.36
N VAL A 245 21.93 0.51 -1.43
CA VAL A 245 20.93 0.10 -0.44
C VAL A 245 20.82 -1.42 -0.45
N ASN A 246 20.70 -2.01 0.75
CA ASN A 246 20.54 -3.46 0.92
C ASN A 246 19.45 -4.01 -0.02
N THR A 247 19.75 -5.09 -0.75
CA THR A 247 18.89 -5.66 -1.79
C THR A 247 17.50 -6.03 -1.25
N LEU A 248 17.41 -6.66 -0.07
CA LEU A 248 16.14 -7.03 0.52
C LEU A 248 15.28 -5.79 0.83
N ILE A 249 15.90 -4.77 1.44
CA ILE A 249 15.22 -3.51 1.76
C ILE A 249 14.73 -2.83 0.48
N ASN A 250 15.59 -2.76 -0.55
CA ASN A 250 15.22 -2.14 -1.83
C ASN A 250 14.08 -2.89 -2.52
N ASN A 251 14.12 -4.23 -2.55
CA ASN A 251 13.08 -5.04 -3.17
C ASN A 251 11.73 -4.88 -2.46
N ILE A 252 11.69 -4.94 -1.12
CA ILE A 252 10.47 -4.74 -0.33
C ILE A 252 9.94 -3.31 -0.53
N ASN A 253 10.82 -2.30 -0.47
CA ASN A 253 10.44 -0.90 -0.70
C ASN A 253 9.84 -0.71 -2.11
N THR A 254 10.44 -1.33 -3.12
CA THR A 254 9.95 -1.26 -4.51
C THR A 254 8.55 -1.85 -4.63
N VAL A 255 8.28 -3.01 -4.00
CA VAL A 255 6.92 -3.58 -3.97
C VAL A 255 5.96 -2.65 -3.25
N VAL A 256 6.34 -2.11 -2.09
CA VAL A 256 5.51 -1.17 -1.31
C VAL A 256 5.10 0.05 -2.14
N ILE A 257 6.04 0.65 -2.87
CA ILE A 257 5.74 1.82 -3.72
C ILE A 257 5.11 1.46 -5.07
N ALA A 258 5.20 0.22 -5.54
CA ALA A 258 4.51 -0.25 -6.74
C ALA A 258 3.03 -0.55 -6.52
N MET A 259 2.54 -0.44 -5.27
CA MET A 259 1.12 -0.63 -4.97
C MET A 259 0.24 0.44 -5.65
N PRO A 260 -1.01 0.11 -5.98
CA PRO A 260 -1.97 1.05 -6.57
C PRO A 260 -2.21 2.25 -5.66
N VAL A 261 -2.89 3.26 -6.21
CA VAL A 261 -3.22 4.51 -5.50
C VAL A 261 -4.00 4.22 -4.21
N ALA A 262 -3.66 4.95 -3.15
CA ALA A 262 -4.33 4.83 -1.86
C ALA A 262 -5.78 5.33 -1.93
N SER A 263 -6.72 4.53 -1.44
CA SER A 263 -8.16 4.86 -1.37
C SER A 263 -8.47 6.09 -0.49
N PHE A 264 -7.54 6.49 0.38
CA PHE A 264 -7.66 7.72 1.16
C PHE A 264 -7.81 8.98 0.30
N GLY A 265 -7.27 8.99 -0.92
CA GLY A 265 -7.39 10.11 -1.85
C GLY A 265 -8.84 10.47 -2.16
N THR A 266 -9.66 9.48 -2.51
CA THR A 266 -11.10 9.67 -2.76
C THR A 266 -11.82 10.18 -1.50
N MET A 267 -11.49 9.64 -0.33
CA MET A 267 -12.06 10.07 0.94
C MET A 267 -11.71 11.54 1.26
N PHE A 268 -10.48 11.95 0.98
CA PHE A 268 -10.06 13.35 1.17
C PHE A 268 -10.76 14.28 0.19
N CYS A 269 -10.92 13.88 -1.09
CA CYS A 269 -11.71 14.67 -2.05
C CYS A 269 -13.13 14.93 -1.52
N MET A 270 -13.82 13.90 -1.07
CA MET A 270 -15.17 14.03 -0.50
C MET A 270 -15.19 14.90 0.75
N LYS A 271 -14.24 14.69 1.66
CA LYS A 271 -14.14 15.44 2.93
C LYS A 271 -13.91 16.94 2.72
N TYR A 272 -13.14 17.29 1.69
CA TYR A 272 -12.77 18.68 1.40
C TYR A 272 -13.58 19.31 0.26
N GLY A 273 -14.68 18.67 -0.17
CA GLY A 273 -15.59 19.22 -1.18
C GLY A 273 -14.99 19.29 -2.58
N ARG A 274 -14.00 18.43 -2.89
CA ARG A 274 -13.38 18.32 -4.22
C ARG A 274 -14.05 17.21 -5.03
N ASN A 275 -14.02 17.35 -6.36
CA ASN A 275 -14.57 16.30 -7.24
C ASN A 275 -13.70 15.02 -7.12
N PRO A 276 -14.24 13.88 -6.67
CA PRO A 276 -13.46 12.66 -6.48
C PRO A 276 -13.21 11.86 -7.77
N SER A 277 -13.75 12.27 -8.92
CA SER A 277 -13.79 11.46 -10.17
C SER A 277 -12.39 10.98 -10.56
N LEU A 278 -11.45 11.92 -10.80
CA LEU A 278 -10.07 11.60 -11.20
C LEU A 278 -9.38 10.66 -10.21
N MET A 279 -9.57 10.90 -8.90
CA MET A 279 -8.97 10.09 -7.85
C MET A 279 -9.57 8.67 -7.83
N THR A 280 -10.88 8.55 -7.99
CA THR A 280 -11.59 7.27 -8.04
C THR A 280 -11.18 6.46 -9.26
N GLU A 281 -11.13 7.10 -10.44
CA GLU A 281 -10.67 6.49 -11.69
C GLU A 281 -9.21 6.04 -11.58
N ALA A 282 -8.32 6.88 -11.04
CA ALA A 282 -6.91 6.53 -10.84
C ALA A 282 -6.74 5.36 -9.86
N THR A 283 -7.45 5.37 -8.73
CA THR A 283 -7.43 4.26 -7.77
C THR A 283 -7.87 2.96 -8.43
N PHE A 284 -8.93 3.02 -9.24
CA PHE A 284 -9.45 1.86 -9.93
C PHE A 284 -8.48 1.32 -10.99
N ILE A 285 -8.07 2.18 -11.93
CA ILE A 285 -7.20 1.78 -13.05
C ILE A 285 -5.86 1.27 -12.53
N THR A 286 -5.29 1.91 -11.51
CA THR A 286 -4.06 1.42 -10.91
C THR A 286 -4.25 0.08 -10.19
N THR A 287 -5.38 -0.15 -9.52
CA THR A 287 -5.69 -1.45 -8.91
C THR A 287 -5.81 -2.55 -9.96
N LEU A 288 -6.49 -2.27 -11.08
CA LEU A 288 -6.62 -3.23 -12.17
C LEU A 288 -5.26 -3.58 -12.79
N PHE A 289 -4.47 -2.57 -13.15
CA PHE A 289 -3.18 -2.80 -13.80
C PHE A 289 -2.10 -3.31 -12.84
N SER A 290 -2.22 -3.06 -11.53
CA SER A 290 -1.27 -3.58 -10.55
C SER A 290 -1.20 -5.10 -10.53
N ILE A 291 -2.27 -5.79 -10.92
CA ILE A 291 -2.34 -7.24 -11.07
C ILE A 291 -1.25 -7.75 -12.05
N ILE A 292 -0.94 -6.95 -13.07
CA ILE A 292 0.07 -7.29 -14.08
C ILE A 292 1.42 -6.65 -13.73
N THR A 293 1.43 -5.40 -13.32
CA THR A 293 2.68 -4.64 -13.12
C THR A 293 3.48 -5.10 -11.92
N ILE A 294 2.82 -5.51 -10.82
CA ILE A 294 3.53 -6.01 -9.62
C ILE A 294 4.32 -7.29 -9.95
N PRO A 295 3.70 -8.34 -10.55
CA PRO A 295 4.43 -9.51 -11.03
C PRO A 295 5.62 -9.16 -11.92
N LEU A 296 5.44 -8.27 -12.90
CA LEU A 296 6.50 -7.88 -13.81
C LEU A 296 7.67 -7.18 -13.09
N ILE A 297 7.38 -6.31 -12.11
CA ILE A 297 8.41 -5.66 -11.30
C ILE A 297 9.18 -6.68 -10.45
N THR A 298 8.50 -7.68 -9.90
CA THR A 298 9.17 -8.70 -9.07
C THR A 298 10.11 -9.60 -9.85
N LEU A 299 9.98 -9.69 -11.18
CA LEU A 299 10.96 -10.41 -12.03
C LEU A 299 12.35 -9.75 -11.99
N LEU A 300 12.43 -8.45 -11.69
CA LEU A 300 13.70 -7.74 -11.57
C LEU A 300 14.51 -8.16 -10.32
N PHE A 301 13.86 -8.77 -9.33
CA PHE A 301 14.50 -9.14 -8.07
C PHE A 301 15.34 -10.42 -8.15
N GLY A 302 15.17 -11.20 -9.22
CA GLY A 302 15.91 -12.44 -9.49
C GLY A 302 17.00 -12.28 -10.54
N ALA A 303 17.23 -11.06 -11.03
CA ALA A 303 18.25 -10.74 -12.03
C ALA A 303 19.54 -10.18 -11.41
#